data_ad84ee126aa49ac561b9aa8beb2fda8b
#
_entry.id   ad84ee126aa49ac561b9aa8beb2fda8b
#
_cell.length_a   1.000
_cell.length_b   1.000
_cell.length_c   1.000
_cell.angle_alpha   90.00
_cell.angle_beta   90.00
_cell.angle_gamma   90.00
#
_symmetry.space_group_name_H-M   'P 1'
#
loop_
_entity.id
_entity.type
_entity.pdbx_description
1 polymer ?
#
loop_
_entity_poly.entity_id
_entity_poly.type
_entity_poly.pdbx_seq_one_letter_code
_entity_poly.pdbx_strand_id
1 'polypeptide(L)'
;PKEAGMSATVNKLVYGDLTFTDDEIQDGEVYDAVALLSDALEIGTINVGLYIRDEETGAALTAFRRNEKLLYYYRDKLRGTYYIESIQRTGKYTYEISANNAVALLEQSNHLGGIYTGQTVDELVAEICTIPYIIQSKFAGIKLYGWLPVATRRANLAQVLFAIGAHAKTDQNGVLRIESLWDGVSNSIPPDRIFWGDKVTYESKVTEV
;
A
#
# COMPACT_ATOMS: atom_id res chain seq x y z
N PRO A 1 -35.76 -10.26 -29.31
CA PRO A 1 -34.41 -10.52 -28.88
C PRO A 1 -34.05 -9.45 -27.86
N LYS A 2 -33.93 -9.80 -26.57
CA LYS A 2 -33.36 -8.93 -25.55
C LYS A 2 -31.88 -8.91 -25.82
N GLU A 3 -31.32 -7.76 -26.14
CA GLU A 3 -29.89 -7.53 -26.03
C GLU A 3 -29.50 -7.80 -24.59
N ALA A 4 -28.68 -8.83 -24.40
CA ALA A 4 -28.02 -9.07 -23.13
C ALA A 4 -27.08 -7.87 -22.93
N GLY A 5 -27.52 -6.91 -22.12
CA GLY A 5 -26.65 -5.83 -21.68
C GLY A 5 -25.42 -6.46 -21.03
N MET A 6 -24.26 -6.34 -21.65
CA MET A 6 -22.99 -6.69 -21.03
C MET A 6 -22.91 -5.90 -19.72
N SER A 7 -22.99 -6.62 -18.60
CA SER A 7 -22.70 -6.03 -17.29
C SER A 7 -21.29 -5.48 -17.36
N ALA A 8 -21.14 -4.17 -17.16
CA ALA A 8 -19.80 -3.58 -17.16
C ALA A 8 -19.01 -4.24 -16.01
N THR A 9 -17.83 -4.80 -16.33
CA THR A 9 -16.90 -5.35 -15.35
C THR A 9 -16.60 -4.30 -14.30
N VAL A 10 -16.87 -4.60 -13.04
CA VAL A 10 -16.66 -3.66 -11.93
C VAL A 10 -15.29 -3.87 -11.32
N ASN A 11 -14.93 -5.13 -11.05
CA ASN A 11 -13.61 -5.50 -10.50
C ASN A 11 -12.82 -6.26 -11.54
N LYS A 12 -11.52 -5.96 -11.61
CA LYS A 12 -10.59 -6.65 -12.49
C LYS A 12 -9.23 -6.77 -11.81
N LEU A 13 -8.69 -7.97 -11.83
CA LEU A 13 -7.32 -8.26 -11.40
C LEU A 13 -6.49 -8.64 -12.62
N VAL A 14 -5.27 -8.12 -12.68
CA VAL A 14 -4.31 -8.47 -13.73
C VAL A 14 -3.04 -8.99 -13.06
N TYR A 15 -2.67 -10.22 -13.40
CA TYR A 15 -1.47 -10.88 -12.93
C TYR A 15 -0.71 -11.49 -14.13
N GLY A 16 0.43 -10.87 -14.49
CA GLY A 16 1.12 -11.20 -15.73
C GLY A 16 0.20 -11.05 -16.95
N ASP A 17 0.03 -12.14 -17.70
CA ASP A 17 -0.88 -12.21 -18.85
C ASP A 17 -2.31 -12.64 -18.46
N LEU A 18 -2.53 -12.99 -17.19
CA LEU A 18 -3.84 -13.42 -16.69
C LEU A 18 -4.68 -12.21 -16.29
N THR A 19 -5.96 -12.28 -16.64
CA THR A 19 -6.95 -11.27 -16.25
C THR A 19 -8.16 -11.98 -15.66
N PHE A 20 -8.56 -11.56 -14.46
CA PHE A 20 -9.73 -12.06 -13.73
C PHE A 20 -10.73 -10.92 -13.58
N THR A 21 -11.98 -11.24 -13.77
CA THR A 21 -13.11 -10.30 -13.73
C THR A 21 -14.11 -10.71 -12.65
N ASP A 22 -15.22 -9.99 -12.54
CA ASP A 22 -16.30 -10.34 -11.61
C ASP A 22 -16.85 -11.75 -11.82
N ASP A 23 -16.59 -12.39 -12.99
CA ASP A 23 -17.03 -13.77 -13.26
C ASP A 23 -16.16 -14.79 -12.52
N GLU A 24 -14.88 -14.50 -12.30
CA GLU A 24 -13.94 -15.36 -11.58
C GLU A 24 -13.73 -14.92 -10.13
N ILE A 25 -13.90 -13.63 -9.83
CA ILE A 25 -13.72 -13.09 -8.47
C ILE A 25 -14.93 -13.42 -7.63
N GLN A 26 -14.75 -14.25 -6.60
CA GLN A 26 -15.84 -14.63 -5.67
C GLN A 26 -15.99 -13.64 -4.53
N ASP A 27 -14.88 -13.25 -3.95
CA ASP A 27 -14.78 -12.28 -2.88
C ASP A 27 -13.46 -11.54 -2.94
N GLY A 28 -13.34 -10.46 -2.20
CA GLY A 28 -12.10 -9.71 -2.11
C GLY A 28 -12.16 -8.66 -1.02
N GLU A 29 -11.04 -8.53 -0.33
CA GLU A 29 -10.83 -7.50 0.69
C GLU A 29 -9.57 -6.72 0.35
N VAL A 30 -9.69 -5.40 0.39
CA VAL A 30 -8.55 -4.48 0.28
C VAL A 30 -8.42 -3.74 1.60
N TYR A 31 -7.29 -3.91 2.25
CA TYR A 31 -6.92 -3.15 3.43
C TYR A 31 -5.84 -2.14 3.06
N ASP A 32 -6.10 -0.88 3.29
CA ASP A 32 -5.14 0.21 3.11
C ASP A 32 -5.20 1.12 4.33
N ALA A 33 -4.05 1.35 4.94
CA ALA A 33 -3.94 2.16 6.13
C ALA A 33 -2.76 3.13 6.01
N VAL A 34 -2.90 4.27 6.64
CA VAL A 34 -1.85 5.26 6.82
C VAL A 34 -1.75 5.55 8.30
N ALA A 35 -0.63 5.18 8.90
CA ALA A 35 -0.35 5.55 10.27
C ALA A 35 0.14 7.01 10.33
N LEU A 36 -0.54 7.80 11.13
CA LEU A 36 -0.13 9.13 11.50
C LEU A 36 0.75 9.02 12.75
N LEU A 37 2.02 9.36 12.66
CA LEU A 37 2.94 9.30 13.81
C LEU A 37 3.17 7.88 14.39
N SER A 38 3.12 6.86 13.54
CA SER A 38 3.49 5.50 13.94
C SER A 38 4.99 5.28 13.78
N ASP A 39 5.53 4.41 14.61
CA ASP A 39 6.88 3.87 14.51
C ASP A 39 7.06 2.84 13.40
N ALA A 40 5.99 2.50 12.68
CA ALA A 40 5.99 1.58 11.56
C ALA A 40 5.18 2.13 10.38
N LEU A 41 5.69 1.90 9.15
CA LEU A 41 4.91 2.13 7.94
C LEU A 41 3.90 1.00 7.76
N GLU A 42 2.65 1.35 7.52
CA GLU A 42 1.60 0.36 7.31
C GLU A 42 1.74 -0.36 5.97
N ILE A 43 1.46 -1.67 6.00
CA ILE A 43 1.43 -2.51 4.81
C ILE A 43 -0.02 -2.68 4.40
N GLY A 44 -0.37 -2.13 3.23
CA GLY A 44 -1.67 -2.38 2.62
C GLY A 44 -1.70 -3.77 1.99
N THR A 45 -2.82 -4.46 2.12
CA THR A 45 -3.00 -5.84 1.63
C THR A 45 -4.22 -5.95 0.73
N ILE A 46 -4.16 -6.91 -0.18
CA ILE A 46 -5.33 -7.38 -0.93
C ILE A 46 -5.42 -8.90 -0.80
N ASN A 47 -6.59 -9.39 -0.43
CA ASN A 47 -6.91 -10.80 -0.39
C ASN A 47 -8.09 -11.06 -1.32
N VAL A 48 -7.98 -12.02 -2.22
CA VAL A 48 -9.00 -12.29 -3.23
C VAL A 48 -9.20 -13.78 -3.39
N GLY A 49 -10.45 -14.20 -3.29
CA GLY A 49 -10.91 -15.53 -3.64
C GLY A 49 -11.29 -15.61 -5.13
N LEU A 50 -10.75 -16.57 -5.84
CA LEU A 50 -11.02 -16.82 -7.26
C LEU A 50 -11.66 -18.18 -7.48
N TYR A 51 -12.55 -18.24 -8.46
CA TYR A 51 -13.12 -19.49 -8.97
C TYR A 51 -12.71 -19.71 -10.43
N ILE A 52 -11.83 -20.67 -10.67
CA ILE A 52 -11.22 -20.90 -11.99
C ILE A 52 -11.43 -22.34 -12.40
N ARG A 53 -12.21 -22.54 -13.45
CA ARG A 53 -12.52 -23.88 -14.00
C ARG A 53 -11.45 -24.36 -14.98
N ASP A 54 -10.76 -23.43 -15.63
CA ASP A 54 -9.73 -23.74 -16.60
C ASP A 54 -8.47 -24.25 -15.89
N GLU A 55 -8.05 -25.46 -16.23
CA GLU A 55 -6.90 -26.12 -15.58
C GLU A 55 -5.58 -25.45 -15.96
N GLU A 56 -5.45 -24.91 -17.16
CA GLU A 56 -4.24 -24.21 -17.60
C GLU A 56 -4.03 -22.91 -16.81
N THR A 57 -5.07 -22.12 -16.69
CA THR A 57 -5.06 -20.90 -15.85
C THR A 57 -4.79 -21.22 -14.38
N GLY A 58 -5.39 -22.30 -13.86
CA GLY A 58 -5.14 -22.76 -12.49
C GLY A 58 -3.71 -23.21 -12.25
N ALA A 59 -3.10 -23.90 -13.23
CA ALA A 59 -1.69 -24.30 -13.19
C ALA A 59 -0.76 -23.07 -13.26
N ALA A 60 -1.07 -22.09 -14.11
CA ALA A 60 -0.31 -20.84 -14.21
C ALA A 60 -0.34 -20.06 -12.90
N LEU A 61 -1.49 -19.99 -12.22
CA LEU A 61 -1.59 -19.38 -10.90
C LEU A 61 -0.72 -20.07 -9.85
N THR A 62 -0.72 -21.39 -9.83
CA THR A 62 0.07 -22.14 -8.84
C THR A 62 1.58 -22.10 -9.12
N ALA A 63 1.99 -21.70 -10.33
CA ALA A 63 3.38 -21.48 -10.71
C ALA A 63 3.89 -20.07 -10.39
N PHE A 64 3.17 -19.31 -9.57
CA PHE A 64 3.50 -17.94 -9.21
C PHE A 64 4.89 -17.79 -8.60
N ARG A 65 5.44 -16.58 -8.71
CA ARG A 65 6.65 -16.17 -8.01
C ARG A 65 6.30 -15.09 -6.98
N ARG A 66 6.87 -15.22 -5.80
CA ARG A 66 6.74 -14.20 -4.77
C ARG A 66 7.22 -12.85 -5.30
N ASN A 67 6.53 -11.77 -4.92
CA ASN A 67 6.81 -10.40 -5.34
C ASN A 67 6.52 -10.08 -6.82
N GLU A 68 5.86 -10.94 -7.57
CA GLU A 68 5.29 -10.56 -8.87
C GLU A 68 4.13 -9.59 -8.67
N LYS A 69 3.94 -8.71 -9.66
CA LYS A 69 2.92 -7.65 -9.57
C LYS A 69 1.52 -8.18 -9.82
N LEU A 70 0.60 -7.74 -8.97
CA LEU A 70 -0.84 -7.87 -9.12
C LEU A 70 -1.43 -6.46 -9.23
N LEU A 71 -2.18 -6.20 -10.30
CA LEU A 71 -2.85 -4.93 -10.51
C LEU A 71 -4.34 -5.08 -10.22
N TYR A 72 -4.89 -4.21 -9.39
CA TYR A 72 -6.31 -4.16 -9.10
C TYR A 72 -6.96 -2.95 -9.75
N TYR A 73 -8.02 -3.19 -10.51
CA TYR A 73 -8.83 -2.16 -11.17
C TYR A 73 -10.26 -2.21 -10.63
N TYR A 74 -10.83 -1.04 -10.47
CA TYR A 74 -12.25 -0.85 -10.18
C TYR A 74 -12.84 0.09 -11.23
N ARG A 75 -13.84 -0.38 -11.98
CA ARG A 75 -14.46 0.35 -13.11
C ARG A 75 -13.39 0.89 -14.07
N ASP A 76 -12.52 0.02 -14.54
CA ASP A 76 -11.38 0.29 -15.45
C ASP A 76 -10.35 1.31 -14.97
N LYS A 77 -10.44 1.75 -13.72
CA LYS A 77 -9.41 2.61 -13.10
C LYS A 77 -8.51 1.77 -12.22
N LEU A 78 -7.20 1.86 -12.45
CA LEU A 78 -6.20 1.27 -11.56
C LEU A 78 -6.40 1.84 -10.14
N ARG A 79 -6.56 0.95 -9.16
CA ARG A 79 -6.74 1.29 -7.75
C ARG A 79 -5.55 0.95 -6.89
N GLY A 80 -4.82 -0.10 -7.27
CA GLY A 80 -3.63 -0.47 -6.52
C GLY A 80 -2.72 -1.39 -7.32
N THR A 81 -1.44 -1.31 -6.98
CA THR A 81 -0.39 -2.23 -7.41
C THR A 81 0.10 -2.96 -6.18
N TYR A 82 -0.04 -4.26 -6.19
CA TYR A 82 0.33 -5.15 -5.11
C TYR A 82 1.40 -6.13 -5.58
N TYR A 83 2.02 -6.82 -4.65
CA TYR A 83 3.06 -7.81 -4.89
C TYR A 83 2.64 -9.11 -4.21
N ILE A 84 2.56 -10.18 -4.99
CA ILE A 84 2.09 -11.48 -4.53
C ILE A 84 2.93 -11.97 -3.36
N GLU A 85 2.27 -12.32 -2.27
CA GLU A 85 2.87 -13.00 -1.13
C GLU A 85 2.62 -14.51 -1.22
N SER A 86 1.39 -14.89 -1.49
CA SER A 86 1.00 -16.29 -1.64
C SER A 86 -0.19 -16.45 -2.58
N ILE A 87 -0.22 -17.59 -3.25
CA ILE A 87 -1.39 -18.09 -3.96
C ILE A 87 -1.62 -19.52 -3.48
N GLN A 88 -2.80 -19.80 -2.96
CA GLN A 88 -3.16 -21.10 -2.42
C GLN A 88 -4.36 -21.67 -3.16
N ARG A 89 -4.30 -22.96 -3.49
CA ARG A 89 -5.45 -23.68 -4.00
C ARG A 89 -6.23 -24.24 -2.81
N THR A 90 -7.43 -23.73 -2.57
CA THR A 90 -8.27 -24.09 -1.43
C THR A 90 -9.33 -25.15 -1.77
N GLY A 91 -9.55 -25.38 -3.07
CA GLY A 91 -10.50 -26.40 -3.55
C GLY A 91 -10.21 -26.83 -4.99
N LYS A 92 -11.15 -27.59 -5.59
CA LYS A 92 -10.95 -28.09 -6.97
C LYS A 92 -10.76 -26.95 -7.97
N TYR A 93 -11.51 -25.88 -7.82
CA TYR A 93 -11.54 -24.72 -8.71
C TYR A 93 -11.38 -23.40 -7.96
N THR A 94 -11.08 -23.43 -6.66
CA THR A 94 -10.98 -22.25 -5.81
C THR A 94 -9.54 -21.98 -5.44
N TYR A 95 -9.15 -20.70 -5.54
CA TYR A 95 -7.83 -20.19 -5.25
C TYR A 95 -7.94 -18.94 -4.40
N GLU A 96 -7.01 -18.75 -3.49
CA GLU A 96 -6.86 -17.54 -2.68
C GLU A 96 -5.54 -16.88 -3.02
N ILE A 97 -5.61 -15.59 -3.38
CA ILE A 97 -4.45 -14.74 -3.63
C ILE A 97 -4.32 -13.79 -2.45
N SER A 98 -3.14 -13.74 -1.84
CA SER A 98 -2.75 -12.71 -0.89
C SER A 98 -1.59 -11.91 -1.46
N ALA A 99 -1.73 -10.60 -1.47
CA ALA A 99 -0.70 -9.70 -1.97
C ALA A 99 -0.63 -8.42 -1.13
N ASN A 100 0.56 -7.83 -1.07
CA ASN A 100 0.86 -6.65 -0.26
C ASN A 100 1.29 -5.49 -1.14
N ASN A 101 1.10 -4.26 -0.66
CA ASN A 101 1.62 -3.08 -1.34
C ASN A 101 3.16 -3.04 -1.33
N ALA A 102 3.77 -2.09 -2.03
CA ALA A 102 5.23 -2.01 -2.18
C ALA A 102 5.98 -1.83 -0.84
N VAL A 103 5.34 -1.33 0.22
CA VAL A 103 5.97 -1.17 1.55
C VAL A 103 6.45 -2.53 2.10
N ALA A 104 5.73 -3.62 1.81
CA ALA A 104 6.13 -4.95 2.24
C ALA A 104 7.50 -5.40 1.68
N LEU A 105 7.91 -4.88 0.52
CA LEU A 105 9.22 -5.19 -0.06
C LEU A 105 10.37 -4.63 0.80
N LEU A 106 10.12 -3.54 1.53
CA LEU A 106 11.09 -2.93 2.45
C LEU A 106 11.29 -3.75 3.74
N GLU A 107 10.33 -4.64 4.07
CA GLU A 107 10.45 -5.56 5.20
C GLU A 107 11.38 -6.74 4.89
N GLN A 108 11.57 -7.07 3.61
CA GLN A 108 12.30 -8.26 3.18
C GLN A 108 13.82 -8.14 3.21
N SER A 109 14.35 -6.93 3.47
CA SER A 109 15.78 -6.70 3.55
C SER A 109 16.15 -5.73 4.66
N ASN A 110 17.34 -5.95 5.23
CA ASN A 110 17.85 -5.08 6.27
C ASN A 110 18.62 -3.89 5.67
N HIS A 111 18.56 -2.78 6.39
CA HIS A 111 19.45 -1.65 6.30
C HIS A 111 20.49 -1.76 7.41
N LEU A 112 21.75 -1.54 7.07
CA LEU A 112 22.86 -1.74 8.03
C LEU A 112 22.94 -0.66 9.11
N GLY A 113 22.10 0.38 8.98
CA GLY A 113 22.17 1.52 9.88
C GLY A 113 23.47 2.33 9.71
N GLY A 114 23.71 3.21 10.66
CA GLY A 114 24.91 4.04 10.65
C GLY A 114 24.77 5.26 11.53
N ILE A 115 25.87 6.03 11.61
CA ILE A 115 25.90 7.34 12.28
C ILE A 115 25.83 8.41 11.21
N TYR A 116 24.87 9.29 11.34
CA TYR A 116 24.57 10.36 10.39
C TYR A 116 24.92 11.72 11.01
N THR A 117 25.70 12.50 10.30
CA THR A 117 26.28 13.76 10.80
C THR A 117 25.95 14.95 9.89
N GLY A 118 24.76 14.95 9.31
CA GLY A 118 24.25 16.02 8.45
C GLY A 118 23.90 15.59 7.03
N GLN A 119 23.70 14.30 6.80
CA GLN A 119 23.13 13.79 5.57
C GLN A 119 21.71 14.35 5.38
N THR A 120 21.35 14.64 4.15
CA THR A 120 20.02 15.11 3.81
C THR A 120 19.01 13.96 3.85
N VAL A 121 17.75 14.30 4.07
CA VAL A 121 16.65 13.31 4.03
C VAL A 121 16.60 12.60 2.69
N ASP A 122 16.85 13.31 1.57
CA ASP A 122 16.88 12.71 0.24
C ASP A 122 17.99 11.65 0.11
N GLU A 123 19.20 11.94 0.62
CA GLU A 123 20.30 10.98 0.66
C GLU A 123 19.97 9.76 1.52
N LEU A 124 19.35 9.96 2.70
CA LEU A 124 18.97 8.87 3.59
C LEU A 124 17.84 8.01 3.01
N VAL A 125 16.83 8.64 2.41
CA VAL A 125 15.74 7.90 1.76
C VAL A 125 16.28 7.12 0.56
N ALA A 126 17.19 7.68 -0.23
CA ALA A 126 17.82 6.98 -1.34
C ALA A 126 18.65 5.75 -0.89
N GLU A 127 19.31 5.83 0.26
CA GLU A 127 20.07 4.72 0.85
C GLU A 127 19.13 3.60 1.36
N ILE A 128 18.05 3.99 2.03
CA ILE A 128 17.14 3.05 2.69
C ILE A 128 16.13 2.45 1.71
N CYS A 129 15.54 3.26 0.83
CA CYS A 129 14.38 2.88 0.02
C CYS A 129 14.81 2.15 -1.27
N THR A 130 14.40 0.90 -1.41
CA THR A 130 14.68 0.06 -2.60
C THR A 130 13.51 0.00 -3.59
N ILE A 131 12.42 0.69 -3.29
CA ILE A 131 11.23 0.80 -4.14
C ILE A 131 11.13 2.21 -4.74
N PRO A 132 10.40 2.41 -5.84
CA PRO A 132 10.18 3.74 -6.39
C PRO A 132 9.51 4.66 -5.36
N TYR A 133 10.03 5.87 -5.21
CA TYR A 133 9.49 6.85 -4.27
C TYR A 133 9.49 8.27 -4.84
N ILE A 134 8.66 9.11 -4.27
CA ILE A 134 8.63 10.55 -4.50
C ILE A 134 8.57 11.22 -3.13
N ILE A 135 9.51 12.14 -2.89
CA ILE A 135 9.56 12.93 -1.68
C ILE A 135 9.12 14.36 -1.95
N GLN A 136 8.31 14.91 -1.07
CA GLN A 136 7.91 16.31 -1.15
C GLN A 136 9.13 17.22 -0.95
N SER A 137 9.33 18.20 -1.84
CA SER A 137 10.55 19.01 -1.93
C SER A 137 10.96 19.69 -0.63
N LYS A 138 10.00 20.04 0.23
CA LYS A 138 10.29 20.67 1.53
C LYS A 138 11.07 19.78 2.49
N PHE A 139 11.03 18.44 2.31
CA PHE A 139 11.76 17.50 3.17
C PHE A 139 13.16 17.16 2.64
N ALA A 140 13.33 17.14 1.31
CA ALA A 140 14.51 16.60 0.67
C ALA A 140 15.84 17.17 1.23
N GLY A 141 15.89 18.48 1.45
CA GLY A 141 17.08 19.18 1.92
C GLY A 141 17.28 19.24 3.44
N ILE A 142 16.38 18.68 4.25
CA ILE A 142 16.51 18.66 5.70
C ILE A 142 17.71 17.79 6.09
N LYS A 143 18.61 18.32 6.92
CA LYS A 143 19.78 17.57 7.42
C LYS A 143 19.43 16.86 8.72
N LEU A 144 19.76 15.58 8.78
CA LEU A 144 19.55 14.75 9.96
C LEU A 144 20.87 14.39 10.64
N TYR A 145 20.83 14.34 11.95
CA TYR A 145 21.95 13.98 12.83
C TYR A 145 21.45 12.90 13.78
N GLY A 146 22.19 11.82 13.92
CA GLY A 146 21.81 10.74 14.80
C GLY A 146 22.36 9.40 14.35
N TRP A 147 21.70 8.34 14.71
CA TRP A 147 22.06 6.99 14.31
C TRP A 147 20.81 6.17 13.98
N LEU A 148 20.97 5.23 13.07
CA LEU A 148 19.96 4.21 12.79
C LEU A 148 20.54 2.85 13.13
N PRO A 149 19.74 1.95 13.74
CA PRO A 149 20.15 0.58 14.03
C PRO A 149 20.23 -0.28 12.76
N VAL A 150 20.85 -1.46 12.88
CA VAL A 150 20.63 -2.53 11.91
C VAL A 150 19.20 -3.03 12.08
N ALA A 151 18.36 -2.76 11.11
CA ALA A 151 16.93 -3.10 11.14
C ALA A 151 16.39 -3.27 9.71
N THR A 152 15.12 -3.66 9.57
CA THR A 152 14.50 -3.70 8.25
C THR A 152 14.48 -2.29 7.64
N ARG A 153 14.55 -2.21 6.30
CA ARG A 153 14.48 -0.92 5.59
C ARG A 153 13.19 -0.18 5.92
N ARG A 154 12.10 -0.91 6.10
CA ARG A 154 10.80 -0.37 6.52
C ARG A 154 10.90 0.33 7.87
N ALA A 155 11.51 -0.32 8.88
CA ALA A 155 11.68 0.25 10.22
C ALA A 155 12.59 1.49 10.21
N ASN A 156 13.71 1.45 9.52
CA ASN A 156 14.61 2.60 9.42
C ASN A 156 14.00 3.76 8.64
N LEU A 157 13.25 3.48 7.58
CA LEU A 157 12.50 4.53 6.86
C LEU A 157 11.46 5.19 7.77
N ALA A 158 10.73 4.40 8.56
CA ALA A 158 9.75 4.93 9.51
C ALA A 158 10.41 5.90 10.52
N GLN A 159 11.60 5.58 11.04
CA GLN A 159 12.33 6.47 11.94
C GLN A 159 12.74 7.80 11.27
N VAL A 160 13.20 7.74 10.02
CA VAL A 160 13.52 8.96 9.25
C VAL A 160 12.28 9.83 9.05
N LEU A 161 11.15 9.22 8.67
CA LEU A 161 9.90 9.95 8.44
C LEU A 161 9.33 10.54 9.72
N PHE A 162 9.42 9.80 10.82
CA PHE A 162 9.04 10.30 12.15
C PHE A 162 9.86 11.55 12.55
N ALA A 163 11.18 11.51 12.33
CA ALA A 163 12.05 12.62 12.67
C ALA A 163 11.73 13.94 11.93
N ILE A 164 11.12 13.85 10.75
CA ILE A 164 10.76 15.03 9.93
C ILE A 164 9.25 15.36 9.95
N GLY A 165 8.45 14.60 10.68
CA GLY A 165 7.00 14.78 10.72
C GLY A 165 6.31 14.49 9.37
N ALA A 166 6.85 13.55 8.61
CA ALA A 166 6.28 13.09 7.36
C ALA A 166 5.57 11.76 7.53
N HIS A 167 4.65 11.46 6.61
CA HIS A 167 4.08 10.13 6.42
C HIS A 167 4.42 9.60 5.03
N ALA A 168 4.23 8.31 4.84
CA ALA A 168 4.38 7.69 3.54
C ALA A 168 3.23 6.72 3.26
N LYS A 169 2.77 6.73 2.01
CA LYS A 169 1.78 5.79 1.48
C LYS A 169 2.13 5.44 0.04
N THR A 170 1.72 4.28 -0.42
CA THR A 170 1.84 3.94 -1.84
C THR A 170 0.68 4.54 -2.64
N ASP A 171 0.97 5.07 -3.82
CA ASP A 171 -0.07 5.43 -4.79
C ASP A 171 -0.53 4.19 -5.59
N GLN A 172 -1.53 4.38 -6.46
CA GLN A 172 -2.07 3.28 -7.26
C GLN A 172 -1.03 2.60 -8.17
N ASN A 173 0.07 3.26 -8.48
CA ASN A 173 1.15 2.70 -9.31
C ASN A 173 2.22 1.97 -8.48
N GLY A 174 2.05 1.89 -7.16
CA GLY A 174 3.02 1.29 -6.24
C GLY A 174 4.22 2.19 -5.94
N VAL A 175 4.12 3.50 -6.23
CA VAL A 175 5.16 4.48 -5.89
C VAL A 175 4.92 5.00 -4.48
N LEU A 176 5.94 4.94 -3.63
CA LEU A 176 5.88 5.46 -2.26
C LEU A 176 5.90 6.99 -2.28
N ARG A 177 4.84 7.61 -1.78
CA ARG A 177 4.70 9.06 -1.63
C ARG A 177 5.05 9.46 -0.21
N ILE A 178 6.09 10.27 -0.06
CA ILE A 178 6.52 10.85 1.23
C ILE A 178 6.04 12.28 1.27
N GLU A 179 5.03 12.52 2.09
CA GLU A 179 4.27 13.76 2.13
C GLU A 179 4.11 14.28 3.56
N SER A 180 3.74 15.56 3.70
CA SER A 180 3.47 16.15 4.98
C SER A 180 2.10 15.73 5.52
N LEU A 181 2.03 15.53 6.81
CA LEU A 181 0.76 15.34 7.51
C LEU A 181 -0.09 16.64 7.55
N TRP A 182 0.54 17.78 7.43
CA TRP A 182 -0.08 19.06 7.79
C TRP A 182 -0.35 20.01 6.62
N ASP A 183 0.06 19.64 5.41
CA ASP A 183 -0.15 20.48 4.22
C ASP A 183 -1.51 20.23 3.54
N GLY A 184 -2.45 19.72 4.28
CA GLY A 184 -3.79 19.47 3.77
C GLY A 184 -4.50 20.76 3.38
N VAL A 185 -5.09 20.79 2.19
CA VAL A 185 -6.08 21.81 1.85
C VAL A 185 -7.26 21.62 2.79
N SER A 186 -7.57 22.64 3.58
CA SER A 186 -8.78 22.67 4.39
C SER A 186 -10.00 22.65 3.47
N ASN A 187 -10.66 21.51 3.37
CA ASN A 187 -11.93 21.39 2.68
C ASN A 187 -13.06 21.58 3.67
N SER A 188 -13.92 22.55 3.40
CA SER A 188 -15.17 22.71 4.16
C SER A 188 -16.17 21.65 3.68
N ILE A 189 -16.66 20.84 4.60
CA ILE A 189 -17.77 19.92 4.31
C ILE A 189 -19.06 20.75 4.45
N PRO A 190 -19.86 20.89 3.37
CA PRO A 190 -21.13 21.59 3.44
C PRO A 190 -22.05 20.97 4.50
N PRO A 191 -22.81 21.79 5.27
CA PRO A 191 -23.67 21.28 6.35
C PRO A 191 -24.70 20.22 5.91
N ASP A 192 -25.12 20.25 4.65
CA ASP A 192 -26.04 19.28 4.03
C ASP A 192 -25.41 17.89 3.78
N ARG A 193 -24.07 17.78 3.90
CA ARG A 193 -23.31 16.52 3.78
C ARG A 193 -22.82 15.99 5.12
N ILE A 194 -23.17 16.63 6.23
CA ILE A 194 -22.83 16.19 7.58
C ILE A 194 -23.96 15.26 8.06
N PHE A 195 -23.62 14.02 8.38
CA PHE A 195 -24.58 13.10 8.99
C PHE A 195 -24.83 13.50 10.43
N TRP A 196 -26.09 13.67 10.78
CA TRP A 196 -26.50 13.93 12.16
C TRP A 196 -26.40 12.64 12.97
N GLY A 197 -25.69 12.69 14.08
CA GLY A 197 -25.57 11.56 15.00
C GLY A 197 -24.14 11.07 15.21
N ASP A 198 -23.12 11.74 14.67
CA ASP A 198 -21.74 11.43 14.96
C ASP A 198 -21.41 11.70 16.43
N LYS A 199 -20.78 10.71 17.05
CA LYS A 199 -20.26 10.86 18.40
C LYS A 199 -18.86 11.47 18.33
N VAL A 200 -18.71 12.71 18.76
CA VAL A 200 -17.41 13.33 18.95
C VAL A 200 -16.91 13.03 20.36
N THR A 201 -15.80 12.34 20.46
CA THR A 201 -15.13 12.09 21.74
C THR A 201 -13.90 12.99 21.83
N TYR A 202 -13.82 13.78 22.87
CA TYR A 202 -12.66 14.60 23.17
C TYR A 202 -11.79 13.86 24.19
N GLU A 203 -10.54 13.60 23.82
CA GLU A 203 -9.57 13.06 24.75
C GLU A 203 -8.86 14.17 25.51
N SER A 204 -8.36 13.84 26.70
CA SER A 204 -7.59 14.77 27.51
C SER A 204 -6.34 15.22 26.75
N LYS A 205 -6.07 16.52 26.76
CA LYS A 205 -4.85 17.05 26.17
C LYS A 205 -3.65 16.54 26.97
N VAL A 206 -2.70 15.88 26.29
CA VAL A 206 -1.41 15.54 26.87
C VAL A 206 -0.62 16.84 27.03
N THR A 207 -0.34 17.23 28.28
CA THR A 207 0.36 18.49 28.61
C THR A 207 1.82 18.29 28.96
N GLU A 208 2.22 17.07 29.28
CA GLU A 208 3.61 16.71 29.62
C GLU A 208 3.95 15.33 29.03
N VAL A 209 5.16 15.19 28.51
CA VAL A 209 5.79 13.93 28.04
C VAL A 209 7.09 13.75 28.83
#